data_7706619c6b798b0bf31e12d24fabb23a
#
_entry.id   7706619c6b798b0bf31e12d24fabb23a
#
_cell.length_a   1.000
_cell.length_b   1.000
_cell.length_c   1.000
_cell.angle_alpha   90.00
_cell.angle_beta   90.00
_cell.angle_gamma   90.00
#
_symmetry.space_group_name_H-M   'P 1'
#
loop_
_entity.id
_entity.type
_entity.pdbx_description
1 polymer ?
#
loop_
_entity_poly.entity_id
_entity_poly.type
_entity_poly.pdbx_seq_one_letter_code
_entity_poly.pdbx_strand_id
1 'polypeptide(L)'
;MNTVWSTYIQKTPTLYLTRSLRFSDRYKEKYMTAFAIDSQKSLLEIGCGPGALTEALARWYPEMQVCGCDRDTNFIRFAREKTPNIPFFEEDATKLSFADESFEVTISNTVSEHIEPSAFYGEQYRVLKHGGVCLVLSGRRGIVHNAPCVSETSEFEKEIWSRVSAVCEEMDRKNAVCAYPMNEMEMPKAMERHGFHDISTEYLTVNLTPDLPCFSREEALAIIESHHASALNGIDIMRDTVGNMVSADEIREMERLINERYDKRIALYDAGIKQWDTYMSLTMVLRGVKR
;
A
#
# COMPACT_ATOMS: atom_id res chain seq x y z
N MET A 1 7.53 -19.83 -7.31
CA MET A 1 8.04 -18.46 -7.15
C MET A 1 7.08 -17.54 -7.85
N ASN A 2 6.40 -16.66 -7.11
CA ASN A 2 5.48 -15.66 -7.66
C ASN A 2 6.14 -14.29 -7.56
N THR A 3 6.26 -13.56 -8.66
CA THR A 3 6.87 -12.22 -8.72
C THR A 3 6.03 -11.25 -9.56
N VAL A 4 4.77 -11.62 -9.81
CA VAL A 4 3.89 -10.89 -10.72
C VAL A 4 3.69 -9.46 -10.23
N TRP A 5 3.42 -9.29 -8.94
CA TRP A 5 3.12 -7.98 -8.38
C TRP A 5 4.33 -7.04 -8.45
N SER A 6 5.47 -7.50 -7.95
CA SER A 6 6.73 -6.73 -7.96
C SER A 6 7.29 -6.47 -9.35
N THR A 7 6.90 -7.29 -10.33
CA THR A 7 7.36 -7.15 -11.73
C THR A 7 6.47 -6.20 -12.53
N TYR A 8 5.14 -6.40 -12.49
CA TYR A 8 4.20 -5.77 -13.43
C TYR A 8 3.25 -4.75 -12.81
N ILE A 9 3.14 -4.68 -11.48
CA ILE A 9 2.16 -3.81 -10.82
C ILE A 9 2.83 -2.69 -10.05
N GLN A 10 3.81 -3.02 -9.18
CA GLN A 10 4.50 -2.02 -8.37
C GLN A 10 5.89 -2.49 -7.93
N LYS A 11 6.93 -1.75 -8.28
CA LYS A 11 8.31 -2.11 -7.92
C LYS A 11 8.53 -2.03 -6.41
N THR A 12 9.32 -2.97 -5.89
CA THR A 12 9.52 -3.20 -4.45
C THR A 12 10.00 -1.96 -3.69
N PRO A 13 11.06 -1.22 -4.11
CA PRO A 13 11.55 -0.06 -3.37
C PRO A 13 10.53 1.07 -3.30
N THR A 14 9.81 1.32 -4.41
CA THR A 14 8.80 2.38 -4.50
C THR A 14 7.61 2.06 -3.60
N LEU A 15 7.14 0.79 -3.60
CA LEU A 15 6.06 0.37 -2.71
C LEU A 15 6.47 0.53 -1.24
N TYR A 16 7.67 0.09 -0.88
CA TYR A 16 8.19 0.26 0.49
C TYR A 16 8.22 1.74 0.90
N LEU A 17 8.82 2.62 0.08
CA LEU A 17 8.93 4.05 0.36
C LEU A 17 7.57 4.70 0.58
N THR A 18 6.63 4.51 -0.36
CA THR A 18 5.29 5.10 -0.27
C THR A 18 4.50 4.61 0.95
N ARG A 19 4.66 3.35 1.34
CA ARG A 19 4.01 2.78 2.52
C ARG A 19 4.66 3.24 3.82
N SER A 20 6.00 3.32 3.88
CA SER A 20 6.72 3.81 5.07
C SER A 20 6.33 5.23 5.45
N LEU A 21 6.08 6.11 4.48
CA LEU A 21 5.58 7.47 4.73
C LEU A 21 4.17 7.46 5.33
N ARG A 22 3.28 6.60 4.85
CA ARG A 22 1.91 6.47 5.37
C ARG A 22 1.87 5.86 6.77
N PHE A 23 2.76 4.91 7.06
CA PHE A 23 2.89 4.23 8.35
C PHE A 23 4.04 4.79 9.19
N SER A 24 4.38 6.07 9.00
CA SER A 24 5.36 6.75 9.84
C SER A 24 4.82 6.96 11.25
N ASP A 25 5.73 7.09 12.23
CA ASP A 25 5.37 7.26 13.63
C ASP A 25 4.56 8.53 13.90
N ARG A 26 4.56 9.49 12.98
CA ARG A 26 3.69 10.68 12.99
C ARG A 26 2.20 10.33 13.06
N TYR A 27 1.80 9.22 12.45
CA TYR A 27 0.41 8.77 12.42
C TYR A 27 0.12 7.62 13.38
N LYS A 28 1.12 7.19 14.15
CA LYS A 28 1.04 6.05 15.07
C LYS A 28 -0.21 6.07 15.94
N GLU A 29 -0.47 7.16 16.66
CA GLU A 29 -1.60 7.25 17.58
C GLU A 29 -2.95 7.09 16.88
N LYS A 30 -3.09 7.65 15.66
CA LYS A 30 -4.33 7.49 14.88
C LYS A 30 -4.58 6.02 14.52
N TYR A 31 -3.53 5.32 14.05
CA TYR A 31 -3.64 3.91 13.71
C TYR A 31 -3.88 3.04 14.94
N MET A 32 -3.13 3.24 16.02
CA MET A 32 -3.30 2.44 17.25
C MET A 32 -4.69 2.60 17.83
N THR A 33 -5.24 3.82 17.86
CA THR A 33 -6.62 4.07 18.31
C THR A 33 -7.64 3.32 17.45
N ALA A 34 -7.49 3.36 16.13
CA ALA A 34 -8.41 2.68 15.22
C ALA A 34 -8.29 1.14 15.28
N PHE A 35 -7.08 0.62 15.52
CA PHE A 35 -6.85 -0.82 15.60
C PHE A 35 -7.37 -1.42 16.91
N ALA A 36 -7.17 -0.72 18.04
CA ALA A 36 -7.59 -1.14 19.38
C ALA A 36 -7.16 -2.59 19.72
N ILE A 37 -5.85 -2.88 19.61
CA ILE A 37 -5.26 -4.22 19.78
C ILE A 37 -4.14 -4.27 20.84
N ASP A 38 -4.07 -3.29 21.75
CA ASP A 38 -2.96 -3.15 22.69
C ASP A 38 -2.79 -4.33 23.67
N SER A 39 -3.86 -5.10 23.89
CA SER A 39 -3.83 -6.27 24.77
C SER A 39 -3.38 -7.56 24.09
N GLN A 40 -3.25 -7.58 22.77
CA GLN A 40 -2.94 -8.76 21.99
C GLN A 40 -1.42 -9.04 21.97
N LYS A 41 -1.03 -10.30 21.75
CA LYS A 41 0.37 -10.77 21.81
C LYS A 41 0.92 -11.30 20.51
N SER A 42 0.08 -11.61 19.52
CA SER A 42 0.52 -12.14 18.22
C SER A 42 -0.26 -11.54 17.06
N LEU A 43 0.44 -11.14 16.00
CA LEU A 43 -0.12 -10.49 14.83
C LEU A 43 0.50 -11.02 13.54
N LEU A 44 -0.36 -11.37 12.57
CA LEU A 44 0.01 -11.68 11.19
C LEU A 44 -0.49 -10.58 10.25
N GLU A 45 0.42 -9.92 9.52
CA GLU A 45 0.04 -9.11 8.35
C GLU A 45 -0.03 -10.00 7.10
N ILE A 46 -1.20 -10.03 6.46
CA ILE A 46 -1.48 -10.80 5.24
C ILE A 46 -1.40 -9.86 4.03
N GLY A 47 -0.57 -10.23 3.04
CA GLY A 47 -0.24 -9.37 1.91
C GLY A 47 0.65 -8.21 2.34
N CYS A 48 1.70 -8.49 3.10
CA CYS A 48 2.57 -7.48 3.72
C CYS A 48 3.41 -6.69 2.68
N GLY A 49 3.46 -7.14 1.42
CA GLY A 49 4.32 -6.56 0.41
C GLY A 49 5.78 -6.54 0.88
N PRO A 50 6.51 -5.41 0.69
CA PRO A 50 7.89 -5.28 1.15
C PRO A 50 8.05 -4.99 2.66
N GLY A 51 6.99 -5.15 3.47
CA GLY A 51 7.05 -5.17 4.93
C GLY A 51 6.93 -3.84 5.66
N ALA A 52 6.57 -2.75 4.98
CA ALA A 52 6.56 -1.42 5.60
C ALA A 52 5.55 -1.27 6.76
N LEU A 53 4.34 -1.84 6.65
CA LEU A 53 3.37 -1.84 7.74
C LEU A 53 3.77 -2.84 8.83
N THR A 54 4.28 -4.04 8.47
CA THR A 54 4.79 -5.01 9.45
C THR A 54 5.88 -4.40 10.32
N GLU A 55 6.82 -3.66 9.72
CA GLU A 55 7.86 -2.92 10.44
C GLU A 55 7.29 -1.85 11.39
N ALA A 56 6.32 -1.07 10.91
CA ALA A 56 5.64 -0.07 11.73
C ALA A 56 4.92 -0.71 12.92
N LEU A 57 4.19 -1.81 12.69
CA LEU A 57 3.49 -2.56 13.73
C LEU A 57 4.46 -3.10 14.80
N ALA A 58 5.60 -3.66 14.39
CA ALA A 58 6.61 -4.15 15.33
C ALA A 58 7.20 -3.01 16.20
N ARG A 59 7.36 -1.79 15.65
CA ARG A 59 7.77 -0.61 16.44
C ARG A 59 6.67 -0.07 17.35
N TRP A 60 5.42 -0.12 16.89
CA TRP A 60 4.28 0.41 17.65
C TRP A 60 3.83 -0.50 18.78
N TYR A 61 4.00 -1.80 18.62
CA TYR A 61 3.61 -2.84 19.58
C TYR A 61 4.82 -3.72 19.95
N PRO A 62 5.82 -3.20 20.69
CA PRO A 62 7.09 -3.89 20.93
C PRO A 62 6.96 -5.19 21.73
N GLU A 63 5.85 -5.37 22.47
CA GLU A 63 5.56 -6.59 23.23
C GLU A 63 4.79 -7.64 22.41
N MET A 64 4.40 -7.32 21.18
CA MET A 64 3.64 -8.19 20.31
C MET A 64 4.57 -8.95 19.35
N GLN A 65 4.33 -10.23 19.17
CA GLN A 65 5.00 -11.02 18.14
C GLN A 65 4.37 -10.70 16.78
N VAL A 66 5.03 -9.87 16.00
CA VAL A 66 4.57 -9.43 14.68
C VAL A 66 5.29 -10.21 13.59
N CYS A 67 4.55 -10.69 12.61
CA CYS A 67 5.10 -11.28 11.39
C CYS A 67 4.28 -10.87 10.17
N GLY A 68 4.86 -11.02 8.96
CA GLY A 68 4.19 -10.71 7.71
C GLY A 68 4.27 -11.85 6.72
N CYS A 69 3.27 -11.95 5.84
CA CYS A 69 3.33 -12.86 4.71
C CYS A 69 2.84 -12.21 3.41
N ASP A 70 3.44 -12.63 2.31
CA ASP A 70 3.06 -12.24 0.95
C ASP A 70 3.40 -13.36 -0.03
N ARG A 71 2.67 -13.45 -1.13
CA ARG A 71 2.95 -14.42 -2.18
C ARG A 71 4.11 -14.03 -3.10
N ASP A 72 4.48 -12.74 -3.12
CA ASP A 72 5.54 -12.23 -4.02
C ASP A 72 6.92 -12.42 -3.40
N THR A 73 7.70 -13.31 -4.01
CA THR A 73 9.05 -13.69 -3.56
C THR A 73 10.00 -12.50 -3.46
N ASN A 74 9.90 -11.51 -4.38
CA ASN A 74 10.77 -10.33 -4.34
C ASN A 74 10.43 -9.42 -3.17
N PHE A 75 9.15 -9.28 -2.83
CA PHE A 75 8.71 -8.53 -1.66
C PHE A 75 9.24 -9.19 -0.38
N ILE A 76 9.05 -10.49 -0.23
CA ILE A 76 9.50 -11.22 0.97
C ILE A 76 11.03 -11.19 1.12
N ARG A 77 11.77 -11.34 0.01
CA ARG A 77 13.24 -11.20 0.05
C ARG A 77 13.66 -9.82 0.54
N PHE A 78 13.08 -8.76 -0.02
CA PHE A 78 13.37 -7.38 0.38
C PHE A 78 13.01 -7.13 1.86
N ALA A 79 11.84 -7.59 2.31
CA ALA A 79 11.40 -7.43 3.69
C ALA A 79 12.37 -8.11 4.69
N ARG A 80 12.82 -9.33 4.39
CA ARG A 80 13.82 -10.05 5.19
C ARG A 80 15.16 -9.35 5.24
N GLU A 81 15.64 -8.80 4.13
CA GLU A 81 16.88 -8.03 4.07
C GLU A 81 16.78 -6.71 4.84
N LYS A 82 15.63 -6.03 4.75
CA LYS A 82 15.40 -4.72 5.36
C LYS A 82 15.22 -4.80 6.86
N THR A 83 14.50 -5.82 7.35
CA THR A 83 14.15 -6.00 8.78
C THR A 83 14.38 -7.46 9.22
N PRO A 84 15.64 -7.88 9.40
CA PRO A 84 16.00 -9.29 9.63
C PRO A 84 15.48 -9.87 10.94
N ASN A 85 15.05 -9.00 11.87
CA ASN A 85 14.51 -9.42 13.17
C ASN A 85 13.00 -9.68 13.15
N ILE A 86 12.32 -9.45 12.03
CA ILE A 86 10.90 -9.70 11.86
C ILE A 86 10.72 -10.93 10.97
N PRO A 87 9.93 -11.94 11.36
CA PRO A 87 9.65 -13.09 10.52
C PRO A 87 8.77 -12.70 9.31
N PHE A 88 9.20 -13.09 8.10
CA PHE A 88 8.41 -12.95 6.88
C PHE A 88 8.30 -14.30 6.17
N PHE A 89 7.11 -14.61 5.65
CA PHE A 89 6.78 -15.88 5.02
C PHE A 89 6.27 -15.68 3.59
N GLU A 90 6.67 -16.58 2.68
CA GLU A 90 6.08 -16.62 1.34
C GLU A 90 4.84 -17.50 1.40
N GLU A 91 3.64 -16.89 1.35
CA GLU A 91 2.35 -17.57 1.58
C GLU A 91 1.27 -17.03 0.62
N ASP A 92 0.34 -17.89 0.27
CA ASP A 92 -0.88 -17.50 -0.43
C ASP A 92 -1.97 -17.18 0.59
N ALA A 93 -2.50 -15.96 0.56
CA ALA A 93 -3.55 -15.48 1.47
C ALA A 93 -4.86 -16.28 1.37
N THR A 94 -5.05 -17.08 0.31
CA THR A 94 -6.20 -17.96 0.13
C THR A 94 -5.99 -19.36 0.70
N LYS A 95 -4.76 -19.67 1.13
CA LYS A 95 -4.39 -20.98 1.70
C LYS A 95 -3.10 -20.84 2.51
N LEU A 96 -3.21 -20.29 3.70
CA LEU A 96 -2.08 -20.11 4.60
C LEU A 96 -1.62 -21.45 5.21
N SER A 97 -0.30 -21.63 5.32
CA SER A 97 0.28 -22.83 5.94
C SER A 97 0.19 -22.86 7.48
N PHE A 98 -0.20 -21.75 8.10
CA PHE A 98 -0.35 -21.64 9.54
C PHE A 98 -1.51 -22.52 10.06
N ALA A 99 -1.34 -23.09 11.27
CA ALA A 99 -2.39 -23.86 11.93
C ALA A 99 -3.61 -22.98 12.27
N ASP A 100 -4.75 -23.63 12.49
CA ASP A 100 -5.95 -22.96 13.00
C ASP A 100 -5.62 -22.29 14.34
N GLU A 101 -6.24 -21.16 14.61
CA GLU A 101 -6.14 -20.44 15.89
C GLU A 101 -4.70 -20.09 16.33
N SER A 102 -3.83 -19.73 15.36
CA SER A 102 -2.42 -19.40 15.62
C SER A 102 -2.22 -17.95 16.08
N PHE A 103 -3.09 -17.02 15.66
CA PHE A 103 -2.90 -15.58 15.86
C PHE A 103 -4.03 -14.93 16.64
N GLU A 104 -3.70 -13.88 17.39
CA GLU A 104 -4.69 -13.05 18.07
C GLU A 104 -5.16 -11.88 17.20
N VAL A 105 -4.34 -11.47 16.23
CA VAL A 105 -4.67 -10.43 15.26
C VAL A 105 -4.26 -10.88 13.85
N THR A 106 -5.15 -10.67 12.88
CA THR A 106 -4.77 -10.58 11.47
C THR A 106 -5.00 -9.16 10.98
N ILE A 107 -4.09 -8.66 10.16
CA ILE A 107 -4.22 -7.35 9.50
C ILE A 107 -3.86 -7.47 8.03
N SER A 108 -4.54 -6.73 7.17
CA SER A 108 -4.19 -6.61 5.76
C SER A 108 -4.38 -5.16 5.29
N ASN A 109 -3.56 -4.71 4.35
CA ASN A 109 -3.64 -3.37 3.82
C ASN A 109 -3.68 -3.38 2.29
N THR A 110 -4.80 -2.95 1.70
CA THR A 110 -5.03 -2.94 0.23
C THR A 110 -4.82 -4.32 -0.41
N VAL A 111 -5.41 -5.36 0.17
CA VAL A 111 -5.33 -6.76 -0.29
C VAL A 111 -6.72 -7.31 -0.63
N SER A 112 -7.73 -6.96 0.16
CA SER A 112 -9.10 -7.51 0.05
C SER A 112 -9.73 -7.32 -1.33
N GLU A 113 -9.36 -6.27 -2.05
CA GLU A 113 -9.85 -5.97 -3.39
C GLU A 113 -9.28 -6.87 -4.49
N HIS A 114 -8.27 -7.67 -4.18
CA HIS A 114 -7.56 -8.54 -5.12
C HIS A 114 -7.88 -10.02 -4.96
N ILE A 115 -8.61 -10.40 -3.92
CA ILE A 115 -8.86 -11.80 -3.53
C ILE A 115 -10.35 -12.02 -3.37
N GLU A 116 -10.83 -13.20 -3.79
CA GLU A 116 -12.23 -13.60 -3.61
C GLU A 116 -12.59 -13.54 -2.11
N PRO A 117 -13.68 -12.84 -1.73
CA PRO A 117 -13.98 -12.55 -0.32
C PRO A 117 -14.08 -13.77 0.57
N SER A 118 -14.66 -14.90 0.09
CA SER A 118 -14.79 -16.11 0.92
C SER A 118 -13.45 -16.75 1.22
N ALA A 119 -12.55 -16.79 0.25
CA ALA A 119 -11.18 -17.28 0.45
C ALA A 119 -10.40 -16.35 1.39
N PHE A 120 -10.51 -15.04 1.19
CA PHE A 120 -9.80 -14.03 1.96
C PHE A 120 -10.23 -13.99 3.44
N TYR A 121 -11.52 -13.87 3.71
CA TYR A 121 -12.04 -13.84 5.09
C TYR A 121 -12.02 -15.22 5.74
N GLY A 122 -12.23 -16.30 4.98
CA GLY A 122 -12.21 -17.67 5.48
C GLY A 122 -10.87 -18.06 6.09
N GLU A 123 -9.75 -17.75 5.41
CA GLU A 123 -8.41 -18.04 5.94
C GLU A 123 -8.07 -17.16 7.15
N GLN A 124 -8.41 -15.86 7.13
CA GLN A 124 -8.23 -15.01 8.30
C GLN A 124 -9.03 -15.52 9.51
N TYR A 125 -10.28 -15.92 9.29
CA TYR A 125 -11.11 -16.50 10.36
C TYR A 125 -10.52 -17.80 10.89
N ARG A 126 -10.00 -18.67 10.03
CA ARG A 126 -9.40 -19.95 10.42
C ARG A 126 -8.18 -19.77 11.31
N VAL A 127 -7.25 -18.91 10.90
CA VAL A 127 -5.97 -18.72 11.63
C VAL A 127 -6.11 -17.86 12.89
N LEU A 128 -7.21 -17.12 13.04
CA LEU A 128 -7.47 -16.34 14.25
C LEU A 128 -7.95 -17.22 15.39
N LYS A 129 -7.47 -16.95 16.60
CA LYS A 129 -7.99 -17.51 17.85
C LYS A 129 -9.39 -16.98 18.13
N HIS A 130 -10.17 -17.70 18.98
CA HIS A 130 -11.40 -17.16 19.54
C HIS A 130 -11.10 -15.85 20.31
N GLY A 131 -11.93 -14.83 20.10
CA GLY A 131 -11.67 -13.47 20.60
C GLY A 131 -10.65 -12.67 19.80
N GLY A 132 -10.05 -13.28 18.77
CA GLY A 132 -9.07 -12.63 17.90
C GLY A 132 -9.68 -11.56 16.99
N VAL A 133 -8.87 -10.59 16.61
CA VAL A 133 -9.27 -9.41 15.85
C VAL A 133 -8.79 -9.50 14.39
N CYS A 134 -9.72 -9.31 13.45
CA CYS A 134 -9.42 -9.12 12.03
C CYS A 134 -9.47 -7.63 11.69
N LEU A 135 -8.40 -7.12 11.10
CA LEU A 135 -8.29 -5.74 10.60
C LEU A 135 -8.10 -5.75 9.09
N VAL A 136 -8.96 -5.03 8.38
CA VAL A 136 -8.83 -4.85 6.93
C VAL A 136 -8.73 -3.36 6.61
N LEU A 137 -7.57 -2.94 6.12
CA LEU A 137 -7.30 -1.58 5.70
C LEU A 137 -7.50 -1.47 4.20
N SER A 138 -8.35 -0.55 3.76
CA SER A 138 -8.61 -0.32 2.35
C SER A 138 -8.53 1.17 2.01
N GLY A 139 -7.69 1.49 1.01
CA GLY A 139 -7.61 2.84 0.47
C GLY A 139 -8.91 3.22 -0.24
N ARG A 140 -9.52 4.36 0.11
CA ARG A 140 -10.75 4.84 -0.52
C ARG A 140 -10.43 5.71 -1.72
N ARG A 141 -10.69 5.19 -2.91
CA ARG A 141 -10.49 5.91 -4.18
C ARG A 141 -11.53 7.03 -4.32
N GLY A 142 -11.16 8.10 -5.00
CA GLY A 142 -12.05 9.25 -5.23
C GLY A 142 -12.00 10.32 -4.12
N ILE A 143 -11.31 10.05 -3.01
CA ILE A 143 -11.07 11.03 -1.92
C ILE A 143 -9.55 11.30 -1.79
N VAL A 144 -8.74 10.86 -2.72
CA VAL A 144 -7.34 11.26 -2.86
C VAL A 144 -7.32 12.60 -3.58
N HIS A 145 -6.74 13.61 -2.95
CA HIS A 145 -6.66 14.96 -3.52
C HIS A 145 -5.21 15.30 -3.82
N ASN A 146 -4.94 15.53 -5.10
CA ASN A 146 -3.66 16.07 -5.56
C ASN A 146 -3.90 17.48 -6.07
N ALA A 147 -3.35 18.49 -5.41
CA ALA A 147 -3.40 19.85 -5.93
C ALA A 147 -2.38 20.00 -7.08
N PRO A 148 -2.74 20.70 -8.17
CA PRO A 148 -1.80 21.02 -9.24
C PRO A 148 -0.60 21.79 -8.71
N CYS A 149 0.58 21.46 -9.20
CA CYS A 149 1.82 22.17 -8.86
C CYS A 149 2.85 22.00 -9.97
N VAL A 150 4.08 22.44 -9.71
CA VAL A 150 5.19 22.33 -10.66
C VAL A 150 5.51 20.89 -11.09
N SER A 151 5.09 19.89 -10.30
CA SER A 151 5.29 18.45 -10.60
C SER A 151 4.10 17.80 -11.32
N GLU A 152 3.18 18.60 -11.88
CA GLU A 152 2.04 18.09 -12.64
C GLU A 152 2.51 17.38 -13.94
N THR A 153 1.81 16.31 -14.29
CA THR A 153 2.05 15.54 -15.51
C THR A 153 1.83 16.41 -16.76
N SER A 154 2.77 16.38 -17.69
CA SER A 154 2.70 17.13 -18.94
C SER A 154 1.65 16.59 -19.91
N GLU A 155 1.22 17.41 -20.89
CA GLU A 155 0.28 16.98 -21.93
C GLU A 155 0.86 15.86 -22.80
N PHE A 156 2.18 15.87 -23.06
CA PHE A 156 2.86 14.81 -23.78
C PHE A 156 2.73 13.45 -23.05
N GLU A 157 2.97 13.42 -21.74
CA GLU A 157 2.82 12.21 -20.95
C GLU A 157 1.35 11.74 -20.90
N LYS A 158 0.40 12.67 -20.75
CA LYS A 158 -1.05 12.35 -20.74
C LYS A 158 -1.49 11.70 -22.04
N GLU A 159 -0.99 12.16 -23.19
CA GLU A 159 -1.27 11.58 -24.51
C GLU A 159 -0.76 10.14 -24.59
N ILE A 160 0.48 9.87 -24.16
CA ILE A 160 1.07 8.53 -24.17
C ILE A 160 0.28 7.60 -23.23
N TRP A 161 -0.02 8.03 -22.00
CA TRP A 161 -0.82 7.24 -21.07
C TRP A 161 -2.20 6.91 -21.61
N SER A 162 -2.87 7.86 -22.27
CA SER A 162 -4.16 7.62 -22.93
C SER A 162 -4.06 6.57 -24.04
N ARG A 163 -2.98 6.60 -24.83
CA ARG A 163 -2.74 5.65 -25.92
C ARG A 163 -2.56 4.20 -25.44
N VAL A 164 -1.98 4.00 -24.25
CA VAL A 164 -1.67 2.67 -23.72
C VAL A 164 -2.66 2.16 -22.67
N SER A 165 -3.63 2.97 -22.26
CA SER A 165 -4.54 2.67 -21.15
C SER A 165 -5.22 1.30 -21.26
N ALA A 166 -5.72 0.94 -22.46
CA ALA A 166 -6.40 -0.34 -22.67
C ALA A 166 -5.50 -1.56 -22.46
N VAL A 167 -4.20 -1.45 -22.77
CA VAL A 167 -3.22 -2.53 -22.54
C VAL A 167 -2.90 -2.65 -21.06
N CYS A 168 -2.74 -1.53 -20.37
CA CYS A 168 -2.54 -1.52 -18.91
C CYS A 168 -3.74 -2.12 -18.17
N GLU A 169 -4.96 -1.74 -18.54
CA GLU A 169 -6.20 -2.30 -17.98
C GLU A 169 -6.34 -3.81 -18.24
N GLU A 170 -5.91 -4.31 -19.41
CA GLU A 170 -5.88 -5.73 -19.69
C GLU A 170 -4.86 -6.47 -18.81
N MET A 171 -3.70 -5.87 -18.57
CA MET A 171 -2.69 -6.43 -17.68
C MET A 171 -3.20 -6.49 -16.23
N ASP A 172 -3.87 -5.44 -15.77
CA ASP A 172 -4.51 -5.42 -14.44
C ASP A 172 -5.56 -6.54 -14.33
N ARG A 173 -6.42 -6.71 -15.33
CA ARG A 173 -7.41 -7.81 -15.35
C ARG A 173 -6.77 -9.19 -15.32
N LYS A 174 -5.72 -9.43 -16.10
CA LYS A 174 -4.98 -10.72 -16.12
C LYS A 174 -4.36 -11.06 -14.77
N ASN A 175 -3.95 -10.06 -14.02
CA ASN A 175 -3.31 -10.22 -12.71
C ASN A 175 -4.27 -10.08 -11.53
N ALA A 176 -5.58 -10.06 -11.79
CA ALA A 176 -6.64 -9.91 -10.79
C ALA A 176 -6.50 -8.63 -9.93
N VAL A 177 -5.93 -7.54 -10.49
CA VAL A 177 -5.81 -6.26 -9.80
C VAL A 177 -7.21 -5.66 -9.64
N CYS A 178 -7.63 -5.42 -8.40
CA CYS A 178 -8.98 -4.97 -8.06
C CYS A 178 -10.11 -5.82 -8.67
N ALA A 179 -9.92 -7.15 -8.74
CA ALA A 179 -10.92 -8.07 -9.29
C ALA A 179 -12.18 -8.18 -8.42
N TYR A 180 -12.08 -7.86 -7.14
CA TYR A 180 -13.17 -7.96 -6.15
C TYR A 180 -13.36 -6.64 -5.38
N PRO A 181 -13.65 -5.53 -6.08
CA PRO A 181 -13.83 -4.26 -5.40
C PRO A 181 -15.09 -4.30 -4.52
N MET A 182 -14.97 -3.78 -3.31
CA MET A 182 -16.09 -3.65 -2.38
C MET A 182 -16.18 -2.19 -1.90
N ASN A 183 -17.39 -1.64 -1.86
CA ASN A 183 -17.64 -0.33 -1.28
C ASN A 183 -17.71 -0.38 0.25
N GLU A 184 -17.90 0.77 0.88
CA GLU A 184 -17.93 0.95 2.33
C GLU A 184 -19.05 0.17 3.03
N MET A 185 -20.14 -0.13 2.32
CA MET A 185 -21.26 -0.91 2.82
C MET A 185 -21.05 -2.42 2.62
N GLU A 186 -20.39 -2.81 1.54
CA GLU A 186 -20.17 -4.22 1.18
C GLU A 186 -19.11 -4.88 2.03
N MET A 187 -18.04 -4.16 2.39
CA MET A 187 -16.95 -4.70 3.19
C MET A 187 -17.39 -5.17 4.59
N PRO A 188 -18.11 -4.37 5.41
CA PRO A 188 -18.61 -4.84 6.70
C PRO A 188 -19.55 -6.04 6.56
N LYS A 189 -20.46 -6.00 5.58
CA LYS A 189 -21.37 -7.12 5.31
C LYS A 189 -20.65 -8.40 4.88
N ALA A 190 -19.53 -8.28 4.14
CA ALA A 190 -18.71 -9.42 3.79
C ALA A 190 -18.06 -10.02 5.04
N MET A 191 -17.50 -9.20 5.93
CA MET A 191 -16.90 -9.62 7.19
C MET A 191 -17.94 -10.32 8.10
N GLU A 192 -19.14 -9.76 8.25
CA GLU A 192 -20.25 -10.39 8.99
C GLU A 192 -20.63 -11.76 8.43
N ARG A 193 -20.79 -11.88 7.10
CA ARG A 193 -21.14 -13.15 6.46
C ARG A 193 -20.11 -14.26 6.70
N HIS A 194 -18.87 -13.89 7.01
CA HIS A 194 -17.80 -14.85 7.30
C HIS A 194 -17.58 -15.08 8.80
N GLY A 195 -18.59 -14.76 9.63
CA GLY A 195 -18.64 -15.13 11.04
C GLY A 195 -17.95 -14.15 11.99
N PHE A 196 -17.50 -13.00 11.52
CA PHE A 196 -16.99 -11.97 12.41
C PHE A 196 -18.13 -11.18 13.05
N HIS A 197 -17.91 -10.75 14.30
CA HIS A 197 -18.83 -9.97 15.11
C HIS A 197 -18.19 -8.67 15.58
N ASP A 198 -18.96 -7.82 16.25
CA ASP A 198 -18.49 -6.54 16.79
C ASP A 198 -17.81 -5.68 15.72
N ILE A 199 -18.45 -5.64 14.54
CA ILE A 199 -17.91 -4.94 13.37
C ILE A 199 -17.91 -3.44 13.62
N SER A 200 -16.77 -2.80 13.38
CA SER A 200 -16.63 -1.35 13.41
C SER A 200 -15.80 -0.83 12.23
N THR A 201 -16.02 0.41 11.87
CA THR A 201 -15.28 1.10 10.80
C THR A 201 -14.77 2.43 11.30
N GLU A 202 -13.50 2.73 11.00
CA GLU A 202 -12.86 4.02 11.23
C GLU A 202 -12.26 4.53 9.93
N TYR A 203 -12.10 5.85 9.81
CA TYR A 203 -11.52 6.46 8.61
C TYR A 203 -10.33 7.33 9.00
N LEU A 204 -9.17 6.99 8.48
CA LEU A 204 -7.91 7.66 8.77
C LEU A 204 -7.44 8.46 7.57
N THR A 205 -7.10 9.73 7.81
CA THR A 205 -6.47 10.59 6.82
C THR A 205 -4.98 10.70 7.07
N VAL A 206 -4.19 10.49 6.02
CA VAL A 206 -2.75 10.76 5.97
C VAL A 206 -2.52 11.92 5.01
N ASN A 207 -1.95 13.01 5.53
CA ASN A 207 -1.64 14.20 4.74
C ASN A 207 -0.11 14.26 4.52
N LEU A 208 0.31 14.12 3.27
CA LEU A 208 1.70 14.16 2.85
C LEU A 208 1.97 15.43 1.98
N THR A 209 1.66 16.60 2.54
CA THR A 209 1.98 17.89 1.92
C THR A 209 3.40 18.32 2.33
N PRO A 210 4.40 18.33 1.45
CA PRO A 210 5.81 18.54 1.83
C PRO A 210 6.08 19.89 2.51
N ASP A 211 5.30 20.92 2.17
CA ASP A 211 5.46 22.28 2.65
C ASP A 211 4.87 22.56 4.05
N LEU A 212 4.30 21.53 4.71
CA LEU A 212 3.79 21.66 6.07
C LEU A 212 4.96 21.85 7.05
N PRO A 213 4.82 22.77 8.02
CA PRO A 213 5.89 23.07 8.99
C PRO A 213 6.15 21.92 9.97
N CYS A 214 5.28 20.93 10.01
CA CYS A 214 5.45 19.75 10.87
C CYS A 214 6.43 18.72 10.28
N PHE A 215 6.79 18.80 9.00
CA PHE A 215 7.78 17.92 8.38
C PHE A 215 9.18 18.54 8.50
N SER A 216 10.17 17.70 8.85
CA SER A 216 11.57 18.04 8.67
C SER A 216 11.90 18.13 7.17
N ARG A 217 13.06 18.74 6.83
CA ARG A 217 13.53 18.76 5.44
C ARG A 217 13.66 17.35 4.87
N GLU A 218 14.19 16.41 5.67
CA GLU A 218 14.35 15.01 5.25
C GLU A 218 13.01 14.35 4.95
N GLU A 219 12.01 14.50 5.82
CA GLU A 219 10.65 13.97 5.61
C GLU A 219 9.99 14.60 4.36
N ALA A 220 10.12 15.92 4.19
CA ALA A 220 9.55 16.62 3.04
C ALA A 220 10.18 16.15 1.72
N LEU A 221 11.50 16.00 1.67
CA LEU A 221 12.19 15.48 0.49
C LEU A 221 11.83 14.01 0.25
N ALA A 222 11.68 13.18 1.27
CA ALA A 222 11.24 11.80 1.12
C ALA A 222 9.81 11.72 0.54
N ILE A 223 8.91 12.65 0.89
CA ILE A 223 7.58 12.75 0.29
C ILE A 223 7.68 13.10 -1.20
N ILE A 224 8.46 14.13 -1.57
CA ILE A 224 8.67 14.53 -2.97
C ILE A 224 9.27 13.36 -3.76
N GLU A 225 10.29 12.70 -3.23
CA GLU A 225 10.96 11.56 -3.84
C GLU A 225 10.02 10.35 -4.01
N SER A 226 9.10 10.13 -3.08
CA SER A 226 8.13 9.05 -3.21
C SER A 226 7.22 9.21 -4.43
N HIS A 227 6.86 10.44 -4.77
CA HIS A 227 6.07 10.78 -5.96
C HIS A 227 6.92 10.67 -7.23
N HIS A 228 8.17 11.17 -7.19
CA HIS A 228 9.15 11.03 -8.27
C HIS A 228 9.38 9.55 -8.62
N ALA A 229 9.73 8.73 -7.62
CA ALA A 229 9.93 7.31 -7.79
C ALA A 229 8.67 6.59 -8.30
N SER A 230 7.47 7.01 -7.85
CA SER A 230 6.21 6.44 -8.34
C SER A 230 5.96 6.77 -9.81
N ALA A 231 6.27 7.98 -10.25
CA ALA A 231 6.15 8.38 -11.66
C ALA A 231 7.11 7.57 -12.56
N LEU A 232 8.39 7.46 -12.18
CA LEU A 232 9.37 6.63 -12.91
C LEU A 232 9.01 5.15 -12.89
N ASN A 233 8.53 4.62 -11.77
CA ASN A 233 8.04 3.25 -11.67
C ASN A 233 6.92 2.98 -12.68
N GLY A 234 5.99 3.92 -12.86
CA GLY A 234 4.95 3.82 -13.89
C GLY A 234 5.54 3.66 -15.28
N ILE A 235 6.59 4.43 -15.63
CA ILE A 235 7.29 4.30 -16.92
C ILE A 235 7.95 2.93 -17.09
N ASP A 236 8.62 2.42 -16.05
CA ASP A 236 9.25 1.09 -16.10
C ASP A 236 8.24 -0.02 -16.33
N ILE A 237 7.11 0.02 -15.62
CA ILE A 237 6.02 -0.97 -15.79
C ILE A 237 5.40 -0.85 -17.18
N MET A 238 5.14 0.38 -17.64
CA MET A 238 4.61 0.61 -18.99
C MET A 238 5.56 0.04 -20.04
N ARG A 239 6.87 0.30 -19.96
CA ARG A 239 7.90 -0.24 -20.87
C ARG A 239 7.83 -1.77 -20.95
N ASP A 240 7.71 -2.44 -19.81
CA ASP A 240 7.65 -3.90 -19.71
C ASP A 240 6.31 -4.48 -20.21
N THR A 241 5.26 -3.65 -20.28
CA THR A 241 3.88 -4.08 -20.55
C THR A 241 3.43 -3.84 -22.00
N VAL A 242 3.77 -2.67 -22.56
CA VAL A 242 3.14 -2.20 -23.82
C VAL A 242 3.94 -2.51 -25.09
N GLY A 243 5.13 -3.09 -24.97
CA GLY A 243 5.97 -3.46 -26.11
C GLY A 243 6.29 -2.25 -27.02
N ASN A 244 6.04 -2.41 -28.34
CA ASN A 244 6.38 -1.38 -29.34
C ASN A 244 5.34 -0.25 -29.47
N MET A 245 4.33 -0.16 -28.63
CA MET A 245 3.32 0.92 -28.67
C MET A 245 3.88 2.27 -28.26
N VAL A 246 4.97 2.27 -27.51
CA VAL A 246 5.72 3.47 -27.10
C VAL A 246 7.17 3.27 -27.52
N SER A 247 7.70 4.22 -28.27
CA SER A 247 9.07 4.17 -28.75
C SER A 247 10.09 4.47 -27.64
N ALA A 248 11.33 4.03 -27.84
CA ALA A 248 12.41 4.34 -26.90
C ALA A 248 12.67 5.85 -26.75
N ASP A 249 12.40 6.65 -27.78
CA ASP A 249 12.54 8.12 -27.72
C ASP A 249 11.44 8.73 -26.85
N GLU A 250 10.20 8.28 -26.99
CA GLU A 250 9.08 8.72 -26.15
C GLU A 250 9.31 8.36 -24.68
N ILE A 251 9.81 7.15 -24.39
CA ILE A 251 10.18 6.73 -23.02
C ILE A 251 11.23 7.67 -22.45
N ARG A 252 12.32 7.94 -23.18
CA ARG A 252 13.38 8.84 -22.73
C ARG A 252 12.86 10.27 -22.48
N GLU A 253 11.95 10.74 -23.32
CA GLU A 253 11.37 12.08 -23.15
C GLU A 253 10.45 12.12 -21.91
N MET A 254 9.66 11.10 -21.65
CA MET A 254 8.87 11.01 -20.42
C MET A 254 9.76 11.01 -19.18
N GLU A 255 10.81 10.18 -19.16
CA GLU A 255 11.79 10.15 -18.05
C GLU A 255 12.46 11.51 -17.83
N ARG A 256 12.84 12.19 -18.90
CA ARG A 256 13.44 13.53 -18.84
C ARG A 256 12.48 14.55 -18.22
N LEU A 257 11.22 14.58 -18.68
CA LEU A 257 10.20 15.48 -18.17
C LEU A 257 9.88 15.21 -16.69
N ILE A 258 9.82 13.94 -16.29
CA ILE A 258 9.63 13.54 -14.90
C ILE A 258 10.78 14.06 -14.04
N ASN A 259 12.03 13.78 -14.42
CA ASN A 259 13.19 14.21 -13.66
C ASN A 259 13.26 15.74 -13.54
N GLU A 260 13.09 16.47 -14.63
CA GLU A 260 13.15 17.96 -14.63
C GLU A 260 12.10 18.58 -13.69
N ARG A 261 10.86 18.08 -13.68
CA ARG A 261 9.83 18.68 -12.83
C ARG A 261 10.06 18.40 -11.35
N TYR A 262 10.59 17.21 -11.00
CA TYR A 262 10.90 16.90 -9.61
C TYR A 262 12.19 17.58 -9.13
N ASP A 263 13.21 17.72 -9.97
CA ASP A 263 14.39 18.54 -9.69
C ASP A 263 13.97 20.01 -9.41
N LYS A 264 13.08 20.54 -10.25
CA LYS A 264 12.50 21.88 -10.04
C LYS A 264 11.70 21.96 -8.73
N ARG A 265 10.92 20.91 -8.39
CA ARG A 265 10.15 20.88 -7.13
C ARG A 265 11.06 20.91 -5.91
N ILE A 266 12.17 20.15 -5.94
CA ILE A 266 13.17 20.14 -4.88
C ILE A 266 13.87 21.52 -4.78
N ALA A 267 14.28 22.09 -5.91
CA ALA A 267 14.92 23.40 -5.93
C ALA A 267 14.00 24.51 -5.35
N LEU A 268 12.72 24.49 -5.64
CA LEU A 268 11.74 25.43 -5.06
C LEU A 268 11.59 25.21 -3.56
N TYR A 269 11.54 23.96 -3.10
CA TYR A 269 11.49 23.66 -1.67
C TYR A 269 12.71 24.19 -0.93
N ASP A 270 13.92 23.95 -1.46
CA ASP A 270 15.18 24.42 -0.88
C ASP A 270 15.31 25.96 -0.90
N ALA A 271 14.69 26.62 -1.87
CA ALA A 271 14.57 28.08 -1.93
C ALA A 271 13.48 28.66 -1.00
N GLY A 272 12.75 27.82 -0.26
CA GLY A 272 11.65 28.24 0.60
C GLY A 272 10.37 28.67 -0.13
N ILE A 273 10.26 28.35 -1.42
CA ILE A 273 9.11 28.70 -2.27
C ILE A 273 8.09 27.56 -2.20
N LYS A 274 7.08 27.74 -1.39
CA LYS A 274 6.05 26.75 -1.15
C LYS A 274 5.15 26.55 -2.37
N GLN A 275 4.85 25.29 -2.69
CA GLN A 275 3.97 24.88 -3.77
C GLN A 275 2.58 24.42 -3.26
N TRP A 276 2.51 23.96 -2.01
CA TRP A 276 1.30 23.43 -1.40
C TRP A 276 0.69 22.27 -2.17
N ASP A 277 1.50 21.54 -2.93
CA ASP A 277 1.11 20.29 -3.56
C ASP A 277 0.71 19.28 -2.48
N THR A 278 -0.57 19.04 -2.39
CA THR A 278 -1.17 18.23 -1.33
C THR A 278 -1.45 16.82 -1.85
N TYR A 279 -0.93 15.84 -1.14
CA TYR A 279 -1.34 14.45 -1.29
C TYR A 279 -1.99 13.98 0.00
N MET A 280 -3.29 13.70 -0.06
CA MET A 280 -4.05 13.19 1.07
C MET A 280 -4.69 11.86 0.69
N SER A 281 -4.48 10.83 1.51
CA SER A 281 -5.17 9.55 1.37
C SER A 281 -6.16 9.34 2.50
N LEU A 282 -7.28 8.70 2.17
CA LEU A 282 -8.27 8.20 3.13
C LEU A 282 -8.19 6.68 3.17
N THR A 283 -7.97 6.12 4.35
CA THR A 283 -7.97 4.67 4.58
C THR A 283 -9.14 4.30 5.49
N MET A 284 -10.00 3.42 5.03
CA MET A 284 -11.00 2.76 5.86
C MET A 284 -10.31 1.63 6.63
N VAL A 285 -10.47 1.64 7.95
CA VAL A 285 -10.07 0.55 8.84
C VAL A 285 -11.34 -0.19 9.22
N LEU A 286 -11.49 -1.40 8.73
CA LEU A 286 -12.57 -2.30 9.09
C LEU A 286 -12.05 -3.28 10.15
N ARG A 287 -12.75 -3.40 11.25
CA ARG A 287 -12.41 -4.26 12.40
C ARG A 287 -13.55 -5.21 12.69
N GLY A 288 -13.25 -6.49 12.95
CA GLY A 288 -14.19 -7.48 13.39
C GLY A 288 -13.54 -8.48 14.35
N VAL A 289 -14.33 -9.18 15.15
CA VAL A 289 -13.87 -10.14 16.16
C VAL A 289 -14.39 -11.53 15.84
N LYS A 290 -13.52 -12.55 15.88
CA LYS A 290 -13.91 -13.97 15.82
C LYS A 290 -14.51 -14.39 17.17
N ARG A 291 -15.73 -14.92 17.16
CA ARG A 291 -16.41 -15.48 18.35
C ARG A 291 -16.48 -17.00 18.30
#